data_92f31553011081969bc4321c59628f8e
#
_entry.id   92f31553011081969bc4321c59628f8e
#
_cell.length_a   1.000
_cell.length_b   1.000
_cell.length_c   1.000
_cell.angle_alpha   90.00
_cell.angle_beta   90.00
_cell.angle_gamma   90.00
#
_symmetry.space_group_name_H-M   'P 1'
#
loop_
_entity.id
_entity.type
_entity.pdbx_description
1 polymer ?
#
loop_
_entity_poly.entity_id
_entity_poly.type
_entity_poly.pdbx_seq_one_letter_code
_entity_poly.pdbx_strand_id
1 'polypeptide(L)'
;MIKIPCGKYAVFTSEKGNYAGDELKKMHDLIFNSWLKESKYSIKKEYIIEVLHLATDRAKRRKERYYEIYVPLTESEPVIYDDSKLTIRLAKVDDYKDICKISCDDLGYNCNEELVKTRLEELDLKNERVFVADYDGKAVGYLHAQVYKTLYFDELVNFLGLAVSKEYRKHKIGTKLIKAVENWALSIGINKIRVNSGYSRKE
;
A
#
# COMPACT_ATOMS: atom_id res chain seq x y z
N MET A 1 -16.21 -13.93 -27.73
CA MET A 1 -17.11 -13.64 -26.59
C MET A 1 -16.23 -13.59 -25.34
N ILE A 2 -16.16 -12.47 -24.64
CA ILE A 2 -15.39 -12.33 -23.40
C ILE A 2 -16.28 -12.90 -22.28
N LYS A 3 -15.75 -13.88 -21.54
CA LYS A 3 -16.43 -14.42 -20.35
C LYS A 3 -16.06 -13.58 -19.15
N ILE A 4 -17.04 -12.95 -18.50
CA ILE A 4 -16.85 -12.26 -17.23
C ILE A 4 -16.82 -13.32 -16.14
N PRO A 5 -15.75 -13.39 -15.31
CA PRO A 5 -15.67 -14.35 -14.21
C PRO A 5 -16.80 -14.16 -13.20
N CYS A 6 -17.31 -15.27 -12.66
CA CYS A 6 -18.24 -15.22 -11.54
C CYS A 6 -17.53 -14.65 -10.29
N GLY A 7 -18.18 -13.75 -9.55
CA GLY A 7 -17.59 -13.14 -8.37
C GLY A 7 -18.46 -12.03 -7.79
N LYS A 8 -17.98 -11.44 -6.69
CA LYS A 8 -18.57 -10.23 -6.11
C LYS A 8 -17.99 -8.99 -6.81
N TYR A 9 -18.84 -8.03 -7.09
CA TYR A 9 -18.47 -6.75 -7.71
C TYR A 9 -19.09 -5.61 -6.92
N ALA A 10 -18.34 -4.53 -6.71
CA ALA A 10 -18.92 -3.23 -6.43
C ALA A 10 -19.33 -2.60 -7.77
N VAL A 11 -20.53 -2.06 -7.83
CA VAL A 11 -21.06 -1.42 -9.04
C VAL A 11 -21.28 0.05 -8.74
N PHE A 12 -20.68 0.90 -9.54
CA PHE A 12 -20.82 2.35 -9.48
C PHE A 12 -21.54 2.83 -10.73
N THR A 13 -22.60 3.60 -10.55
CA THR A 13 -23.44 4.08 -11.66
C THR A 13 -23.30 5.60 -11.77
N SER A 14 -23.06 6.11 -12.97
CA SER A 14 -23.00 7.55 -13.23
C SER A 14 -24.37 8.19 -13.27
N GLU A 15 -24.41 9.52 -13.22
CA GLU A 15 -25.58 10.29 -13.62
C GLU A 15 -25.89 10.12 -15.12
N LYS A 16 -27.14 10.37 -15.49
CA LYS A 16 -27.58 10.29 -16.88
C LYS A 16 -27.24 11.54 -17.67
N GLY A 17 -26.89 11.36 -18.93
CA GLY A 17 -26.79 12.46 -19.89
C GLY A 17 -25.48 13.20 -19.95
N ASN A 18 -24.60 13.00 -19.00
CA ASN A 18 -23.31 13.67 -18.89
C ASN A 18 -22.28 13.20 -19.94
N TYR A 19 -21.20 13.98 -20.12
CA TYR A 19 -20.14 13.64 -21.04
C TYR A 19 -19.28 12.48 -20.48
N ALA A 20 -19.01 11.50 -21.30
CA ALA A 20 -18.35 10.25 -20.91
C ALA A 20 -17.01 10.45 -20.19
N GLY A 21 -16.15 11.29 -20.77
CA GLY A 21 -14.81 11.52 -20.23
C GLY A 21 -14.82 12.11 -18.84
N ASP A 22 -15.71 13.04 -18.56
CA ASP A 22 -15.83 13.69 -17.24
C ASP A 22 -16.44 12.74 -16.21
N GLU A 23 -17.49 12.00 -16.59
CA GLU A 23 -18.17 11.07 -15.69
C GLU A 23 -17.27 9.88 -15.32
N LEU A 24 -16.62 9.26 -16.30
CA LEU A 24 -15.71 8.15 -16.02
C LEU A 24 -14.55 8.61 -15.12
N LYS A 25 -13.98 9.79 -15.37
CA LYS A 25 -12.93 10.35 -14.52
C LYS A 25 -13.40 10.55 -13.08
N LYS A 26 -14.58 11.17 -12.88
CA LYS A 26 -15.17 11.34 -11.54
C LYS A 26 -15.41 9.99 -10.84
N MET A 27 -15.94 9.00 -11.57
CA MET A 27 -16.18 7.67 -11.03
C MET A 27 -14.87 6.99 -10.64
N HIS A 28 -13.83 7.06 -11.48
CA HIS A 28 -12.51 6.53 -11.14
C HIS A 28 -11.92 7.21 -9.90
N ASP A 29 -11.97 8.53 -9.82
CA ASP A 29 -11.49 9.27 -8.67
C ASP A 29 -12.25 8.88 -7.39
N LEU A 30 -13.58 8.75 -7.46
CA LEU A 30 -14.40 8.29 -6.35
C LEU A 30 -14.02 6.88 -5.90
N ILE A 31 -13.88 5.94 -6.84
CA ILE A 31 -13.60 4.53 -6.55
C ILE A 31 -12.21 4.37 -5.93
N PHE A 32 -11.18 4.90 -6.58
CA PHE A 32 -9.79 4.61 -6.23
C PHE A 32 -9.23 5.55 -5.17
N ASN A 33 -9.68 6.81 -5.12
CA ASN A 33 -9.16 7.81 -4.21
C ASN A 33 -9.96 7.97 -2.91
N SER A 34 -11.24 7.55 -2.89
CA SER A 34 -12.11 7.67 -1.71
C SER A 34 -12.62 6.31 -1.26
N TRP A 35 -13.54 5.72 -2.01
CA TRP A 35 -14.28 4.53 -1.58
C TRP A 35 -13.38 3.33 -1.25
N LEU A 36 -12.39 3.02 -2.09
CA LEU A 36 -11.51 1.87 -1.86
C LEU A 36 -10.66 2.03 -0.60
N LYS A 37 -10.24 3.26 -0.29
CA LYS A 37 -9.45 3.55 0.91
C LYS A 37 -10.24 3.35 2.21
N GLU A 38 -11.55 3.61 2.16
CA GLU A 38 -12.45 3.51 3.30
C GLU A 38 -13.14 2.14 3.39
N SER A 39 -13.19 1.40 2.30
CA SER A 39 -13.86 0.11 2.23
C SER A 39 -13.03 -1.00 2.86
N LYS A 40 -13.71 -2.04 3.35
CA LYS A 40 -13.09 -3.29 3.80
C LYS A 40 -12.68 -4.22 2.66
N TYR A 41 -12.93 -3.83 1.42
CA TYR A 41 -12.67 -4.68 0.25
C TYR A 41 -11.32 -4.38 -0.37
N SER A 42 -10.71 -5.40 -0.95
CA SER A 42 -9.56 -5.28 -1.85
C SER A 42 -10.01 -5.51 -3.29
N ILE A 43 -9.39 -4.81 -4.23
CA ILE A 43 -9.67 -5.00 -5.65
C ILE A 43 -8.85 -6.18 -6.16
N LYS A 44 -9.49 -7.04 -6.93
CA LYS A 44 -8.79 -7.98 -7.82
C LYS A 44 -8.19 -7.16 -8.95
N LYS A 45 -6.86 -6.95 -8.96
CA LYS A 45 -6.15 -6.02 -9.88
C LYS A 45 -6.17 -6.43 -11.37
N GLU A 46 -6.77 -7.54 -11.73
CA GLU A 46 -6.66 -8.09 -13.08
C GLU A 46 -7.45 -7.30 -14.13
N TYR A 47 -8.59 -6.72 -13.76
CA TYR A 47 -9.46 -5.96 -14.66
C TYR A 47 -10.53 -5.18 -13.90
N ILE A 48 -11.08 -4.15 -14.55
CA ILE A 48 -12.36 -3.51 -14.24
C ILE A 48 -13.24 -3.59 -15.48
N ILE A 49 -14.56 -3.54 -15.30
CA ILE A 49 -15.49 -3.58 -16.44
C ILE A 49 -16.23 -2.27 -16.49
N GLU A 50 -16.11 -1.58 -17.60
CA GLU A 50 -16.87 -0.36 -17.89
C GLU A 50 -18.00 -0.70 -18.86
N VAL A 51 -19.23 -0.35 -18.49
CA VAL A 51 -20.43 -0.60 -19.28
C VAL A 51 -21.09 0.71 -19.64
N LEU A 52 -21.30 0.94 -20.94
CA LEU A 52 -22.07 2.06 -21.43
C LEU A 52 -23.50 1.60 -21.72
N HIS A 53 -24.45 2.21 -21.05
CA HIS A 53 -25.88 2.01 -21.29
C HIS A 53 -26.42 3.10 -22.22
N LEU A 54 -27.03 2.68 -23.33
CA LEU A 54 -27.63 3.55 -24.32
C LEU A 54 -29.12 3.26 -24.46
N ALA A 55 -29.94 4.30 -24.52
CA ALA A 55 -31.34 4.14 -24.83
C ALA A 55 -31.51 3.56 -26.25
N THR A 56 -32.50 2.70 -26.44
CA THR A 56 -32.85 2.10 -27.74
C THR A 56 -33.30 3.19 -28.72
N ASP A 57 -34.07 4.15 -28.25
CA ASP A 57 -34.48 5.33 -29.02
C ASP A 57 -33.27 6.27 -29.25
N ARG A 58 -32.97 6.45 -30.54
CA ARG A 58 -31.83 7.29 -30.97
C ARG A 58 -31.94 8.75 -30.51
N ALA A 59 -33.12 9.33 -30.41
CA ALA A 59 -33.35 10.69 -29.95
C ALA A 59 -33.07 10.87 -28.47
N LYS A 60 -33.24 9.81 -27.70
CA LYS A 60 -33.03 9.80 -26.22
C LYS A 60 -31.62 9.40 -25.80
N ARG A 61 -30.84 8.78 -26.69
CA ARG A 61 -29.51 8.22 -26.38
C ARG A 61 -28.62 9.19 -25.63
N ARG A 62 -28.56 10.46 -26.02
CA ARG A 62 -27.71 11.45 -25.39
C ARG A 62 -28.17 11.82 -23.96
N LYS A 63 -29.50 11.89 -23.74
CA LYS A 63 -30.07 12.29 -22.45
C LYS A 63 -30.17 11.16 -21.44
N GLU A 64 -30.31 9.93 -21.92
CA GLU A 64 -30.54 8.76 -21.06
C GLU A 64 -29.34 7.81 -20.96
N ARG A 65 -28.23 8.13 -21.63
CA ARG A 65 -27.01 7.33 -21.49
C ARG A 65 -26.46 7.46 -20.06
N TYR A 66 -25.91 6.37 -19.55
CA TYR A 66 -25.18 6.33 -18.29
C TYR A 66 -24.10 5.25 -18.36
N TYR A 67 -23.19 5.27 -17.39
CA TYR A 67 -22.05 4.37 -17.31
C TYR A 67 -22.12 3.58 -16.00
N GLU A 68 -21.67 2.36 -16.04
CA GLU A 68 -21.43 1.57 -14.85
C GLU A 68 -19.99 1.07 -14.85
N ILE A 69 -19.34 1.13 -13.67
CA ILE A 69 -18.02 0.54 -13.44
C ILE A 69 -18.20 -0.60 -12.45
N TYR A 70 -17.86 -1.79 -12.89
CA TYR A 70 -17.85 -3.00 -12.08
C TYR A 70 -16.42 -3.27 -11.59
N VAL A 71 -16.21 -3.19 -10.30
CA VAL A 71 -14.93 -3.42 -9.64
C VAL A 71 -14.98 -4.81 -9.00
N PRO A 72 -14.17 -5.79 -9.46
CA PRO A 72 -14.15 -7.11 -8.86
C PRO A 72 -13.55 -7.05 -7.46
N LEU A 73 -14.27 -7.62 -6.50
CA LEU A 73 -13.90 -7.57 -5.09
C LEU A 73 -13.32 -8.89 -4.62
N THR A 74 -12.28 -8.80 -3.80
CA THR A 74 -11.88 -9.86 -2.90
C THR A 74 -12.26 -9.44 -1.48
N GLU A 75 -12.94 -10.30 -0.76
CA GLU A 75 -13.07 -10.11 0.69
C GLU A 75 -11.70 -10.45 1.29
N SER A 76 -11.02 -9.46 1.82
CA SER A 76 -10.03 -9.74 2.85
C SER A 76 -10.83 -10.07 4.10
N GLU A 77 -10.76 -11.30 4.60
CA GLU A 77 -11.28 -11.58 5.93
C GLU A 77 -10.61 -10.60 6.89
N PRO A 78 -11.37 -9.93 7.76
CA PRO A 78 -10.77 -9.02 8.73
C PRO A 78 -9.80 -9.85 9.58
N VAL A 79 -8.53 -9.45 9.58
CA VAL A 79 -7.53 -10.06 10.44
C VAL A 79 -7.95 -9.77 11.88
N ILE A 80 -8.29 -10.82 12.62
CA ILE A 80 -8.46 -10.70 14.08
C ILE A 80 -7.04 -10.53 14.64
N TYR A 81 -6.66 -9.27 14.88
CA TYR A 81 -5.33 -8.94 15.33
C TYR A 81 -5.13 -9.33 16.81
N ASP A 82 -4.08 -10.09 17.06
CA ASP A 82 -3.63 -10.50 18.39
C ASP A 82 -2.20 -9.97 18.61
N ASP A 83 -2.03 -9.00 19.53
CA ASP A 83 -0.74 -8.37 19.78
C ASP A 83 0.33 -9.35 20.28
N SER A 84 -0.06 -10.48 20.88
CA SER A 84 0.87 -11.51 21.35
C SER A 84 1.59 -12.23 20.21
N LYS A 85 1.03 -12.19 19.00
CA LYS A 85 1.60 -12.78 17.79
C LYS A 85 2.57 -11.86 17.06
N LEU A 86 2.66 -10.60 17.49
CA LEU A 86 3.53 -9.62 16.85
C LEU A 86 4.90 -9.55 17.52
N THR A 87 5.95 -9.70 16.73
CA THR A 87 7.34 -9.50 17.13
C THR A 87 8.04 -8.51 16.20
N ILE A 88 8.81 -7.59 16.77
CA ILE A 88 9.69 -6.71 15.99
C ILE A 88 11.09 -7.32 16.02
N ARG A 89 11.62 -7.63 14.85
CA ARG A 89 12.96 -8.23 14.67
C ARG A 89 13.71 -7.64 13.48
N LEU A 90 14.99 -7.94 13.39
CA LEU A 90 15.75 -7.66 12.18
C LEU A 90 15.23 -8.50 11.01
N ALA A 91 15.24 -7.91 9.82
CA ALA A 91 14.91 -8.61 8.59
C ALA A 91 15.91 -9.74 8.32
N LYS A 92 15.39 -10.82 7.77
CA LYS A 92 16.16 -11.92 7.19
C LYS A 92 16.05 -11.84 5.67
N VAL A 93 16.95 -12.50 4.96
CA VAL A 93 16.86 -12.55 3.49
C VAL A 93 15.50 -13.11 3.04
N ASP A 94 15.00 -14.14 3.72
CA ASP A 94 13.71 -14.80 3.39
C ASP A 94 12.48 -13.88 3.49
N ASP A 95 12.59 -12.73 4.17
CA ASP A 95 11.51 -11.73 4.23
C ASP A 95 11.30 -10.97 2.89
N TYR A 96 12.17 -11.20 1.88
CA TYR A 96 12.16 -10.45 0.63
C TYR A 96 10.80 -10.43 -0.09
N LYS A 97 10.06 -11.55 -0.06
CA LYS A 97 8.75 -11.65 -0.71
C LYS A 97 7.72 -10.75 -0.06
N ASP A 98 7.65 -10.80 1.27
CA ASP A 98 6.70 -9.98 2.03
C ASP A 98 7.06 -8.49 1.93
N ILE A 99 8.35 -8.14 2.05
CA ILE A 99 8.83 -6.76 1.90
C ILE A 99 8.54 -6.23 0.50
N CYS A 100 8.80 -7.03 -0.55
CA CYS A 100 8.48 -6.66 -1.92
C CYS A 100 6.98 -6.40 -2.09
N LYS A 101 6.14 -7.31 -1.59
CA LYS A 101 4.69 -7.17 -1.64
C LYS A 101 4.21 -5.90 -0.93
N ILE A 102 4.68 -5.64 0.29
CA ILE A 102 4.34 -4.43 1.05
C ILE A 102 4.79 -3.17 0.30
N SER A 103 5.98 -3.19 -0.29
CA SER A 103 6.51 -2.06 -1.06
C SER A 103 5.67 -1.75 -2.30
N CYS A 104 5.21 -2.78 -3.01
CA CYS A 104 4.34 -2.63 -4.18
C CYS A 104 2.92 -2.20 -3.79
N ASP A 105 2.31 -2.90 -2.84
CA ASP A 105 0.88 -2.74 -2.56
C ASP A 105 0.58 -1.53 -1.68
N ASP A 106 1.46 -1.22 -0.73
CA ASP A 106 1.22 -0.21 0.30
C ASP A 106 2.01 1.09 0.12
N LEU A 107 3.19 1.03 -0.53
CA LEU A 107 3.96 2.22 -0.90
C LEU A 107 3.80 2.63 -2.36
N GLY A 108 3.32 1.72 -3.22
CA GLY A 108 3.12 1.98 -4.64
C GLY A 108 4.39 1.96 -5.49
N TYR A 109 5.47 1.36 -4.98
CA TYR A 109 6.70 1.21 -5.75
C TYR A 109 6.62 -0.01 -6.69
N ASN A 110 7.16 0.14 -7.88
CA ASN A 110 7.35 -0.98 -8.79
C ASN A 110 8.70 -1.64 -8.49
N CYS A 111 8.72 -2.56 -7.53
CA CYS A 111 9.90 -3.37 -7.21
C CYS A 111 9.67 -4.85 -7.55
N ASN A 112 10.76 -5.61 -7.69
CA ASN A 112 10.68 -7.06 -7.88
C ASN A 112 11.38 -7.80 -6.74
N GLU A 113 11.03 -9.05 -6.58
CA GLU A 113 11.53 -9.91 -5.50
C GLU A 113 13.05 -10.09 -5.54
N GLU A 114 13.63 -10.24 -6.73
CA GLU A 114 15.08 -10.43 -6.91
C GLU A 114 15.86 -9.21 -6.41
N LEU A 115 15.40 -8.00 -6.77
CA LEU A 115 16.01 -6.77 -6.27
C LEU A 115 15.96 -6.68 -4.74
N VAL A 116 14.80 -6.96 -4.14
CA VAL A 116 14.65 -6.88 -2.68
C VAL A 116 15.54 -7.92 -1.99
N LYS A 117 15.60 -9.15 -2.53
CA LYS A 117 16.47 -10.21 -2.02
C LYS A 117 17.93 -9.78 -2.05
N THR A 118 18.42 -9.35 -3.22
CA THR A 118 19.81 -8.88 -3.38
C THR A 118 20.12 -7.75 -2.39
N ARG A 119 19.22 -6.78 -2.22
CA ARG A 119 19.41 -5.67 -1.29
C ARG A 119 19.47 -6.11 0.17
N LEU A 120 18.71 -7.13 0.56
CA LEU A 120 18.79 -7.71 1.90
C LEU A 120 20.09 -8.50 2.12
N GLU A 121 20.62 -9.15 1.10
CA GLU A 121 21.91 -9.85 1.13
C GLU A 121 23.11 -8.87 1.21
N GLU A 122 23.00 -7.73 0.55
CA GLU A 122 24.04 -6.69 0.47
C GLU A 122 23.96 -5.62 1.59
N LEU A 123 23.07 -5.75 2.58
CA LEU A 123 22.92 -4.76 3.63
C LEU A 123 24.25 -4.47 4.35
N ASP A 124 24.64 -3.21 4.38
CA ASP A 124 25.76 -2.75 5.23
C ASP A 124 25.33 -2.73 6.69
N LEU A 125 25.42 -3.86 7.35
CA LEU A 125 25.04 -4.02 8.75
C LEU A 125 25.82 -3.11 9.73
N LYS A 126 26.86 -2.41 9.28
CA LYS A 126 27.52 -1.40 10.08
C LYS A 126 26.71 -0.09 10.14
N ASN A 127 26.09 0.28 9.02
CA ASN A 127 25.42 1.55 8.84
C ASN A 127 23.91 1.43 8.57
N GLU A 128 23.39 0.24 8.30
CA GLU A 128 21.99 0.03 7.89
C GLU A 128 21.30 -1.02 8.76
N ARG A 129 19.99 -0.85 8.95
CA ARG A 129 19.11 -1.84 9.56
C ARG A 129 17.77 -1.86 8.84
N VAL A 130 17.27 -3.07 8.64
CA VAL A 130 15.87 -3.30 8.27
C VAL A 130 15.21 -4.04 9.41
N PHE A 131 14.21 -3.42 10.03
CA PHE A 131 13.35 -4.07 11.02
C PHE A 131 12.07 -4.51 10.35
N VAL A 132 11.59 -5.69 10.68
CA VAL A 132 10.29 -6.20 10.25
C VAL A 132 9.37 -6.39 11.45
N ALA A 133 8.10 -6.14 11.22
CA ALA A 133 7.03 -6.55 12.09
C ALA A 133 6.58 -7.94 11.64
N ASP A 134 7.01 -8.94 12.38
CA ASP A 134 6.67 -10.34 12.15
C ASP A 134 5.39 -10.69 12.91
N TYR A 135 4.37 -11.08 12.18
CA TYR A 135 3.11 -11.54 12.73
C TYR A 135 2.92 -13.00 12.35
N ASP A 136 3.10 -13.87 13.33
CA ASP A 136 2.94 -15.33 13.19
C ASP A 136 3.80 -15.91 12.05
N GLY A 137 5.08 -15.44 11.94
CA GLY A 137 6.05 -15.90 10.94
C GLY A 137 6.00 -15.17 9.59
N LYS A 138 5.14 -14.18 9.44
CA LYS A 138 5.01 -13.37 8.21
C LYS A 138 5.36 -11.92 8.47
N ALA A 139 6.16 -11.29 7.60
CA ALA A 139 6.44 -9.87 7.70
C ALA A 139 5.22 -9.07 7.22
N VAL A 140 4.60 -8.31 8.14
CA VAL A 140 3.40 -7.48 7.88
C VAL A 140 3.69 -5.99 7.87
N GLY A 141 4.93 -5.61 8.11
CA GLY A 141 5.43 -4.25 8.01
C GLY A 141 6.94 -4.24 8.12
N TYR A 142 7.57 -3.18 7.63
CA TYR A 142 9.01 -3.01 7.76
C TYR A 142 9.40 -1.54 7.91
N LEU A 143 10.58 -1.29 8.48
CA LEU A 143 11.27 -0.02 8.49
C LEU A 143 12.72 -0.22 8.10
N HIS A 144 13.15 0.41 7.01
CA HIS A 144 14.54 0.48 6.58
C HIS A 144 15.13 1.82 7.02
N ALA A 145 16.25 1.78 7.72
CA ALA A 145 16.94 2.94 8.26
C ALA A 145 18.45 2.85 8.04
N GLN A 146 19.07 4.01 7.84
CA GLN A 146 20.50 4.14 7.52
C GLN A 146 21.13 5.26 8.35
N VAL A 147 22.38 5.08 8.79
CA VAL A 147 23.22 6.15 9.34
C VAL A 147 23.55 7.13 8.20
N TYR A 148 23.20 8.39 8.40
CA TYR A 148 23.42 9.45 7.44
C TYR A 148 24.47 10.43 7.94
N LYS A 149 25.58 10.53 7.21
CA LYS A 149 26.72 11.37 7.53
C LYS A 149 26.87 12.47 6.50
N THR A 150 27.15 13.68 6.99
CA THR A 150 27.48 14.84 6.14
C THR A 150 28.70 15.56 6.68
N LEU A 151 29.22 16.51 5.90
CA LEU A 151 30.39 17.31 6.30
C LEU A 151 30.05 18.46 7.26
N TYR A 152 28.75 18.75 7.48
CA TYR A 152 28.33 20.01 8.11
C TYR A 152 27.33 19.87 9.25
N PHE A 153 26.91 18.64 9.59
CA PHE A 153 26.18 18.36 10.83
C PHE A 153 26.49 16.96 11.37
N ASP A 154 26.16 16.74 12.63
CA ASP A 154 26.36 15.44 13.29
C ASP A 154 25.59 14.32 12.59
N GLU A 155 26.10 13.10 12.76
CA GLU A 155 25.44 11.91 12.26
C GLU A 155 24.00 11.79 12.76
N LEU A 156 23.14 11.28 11.92
CA LEU A 156 21.75 10.98 12.25
C LEU A 156 21.31 9.67 11.60
N VAL A 157 20.25 9.07 12.10
CA VAL A 157 19.60 7.94 11.42
C VAL A 157 18.49 8.47 10.50
N ASN A 158 18.56 8.09 9.24
CA ASN A 158 17.58 8.48 8.22
C ASN A 158 16.67 7.30 7.88
N PHE A 159 15.36 7.51 7.88
CA PHE A 159 14.40 6.51 7.41
C PHE A 159 14.37 6.51 5.88
N LEU A 160 14.64 5.35 5.30
CA LEU A 160 14.58 5.11 3.86
C LEU A 160 13.19 4.64 3.42
N GLY A 161 12.50 3.88 4.27
CA GLY A 161 11.15 3.40 4.02
C GLY A 161 10.50 2.86 5.27
N LEU A 162 9.22 3.21 5.47
CA LEU A 162 8.36 2.66 6.51
C LEU A 162 7.02 2.29 5.88
N ALA A 163 6.64 1.04 6.00
CA ALA A 163 5.34 0.57 5.56
C ALA A 163 4.77 -0.49 6.48
N VAL A 164 3.44 -0.52 6.55
CA VAL A 164 2.66 -1.56 7.24
C VAL A 164 1.54 -1.97 6.30
N SER A 165 1.38 -3.27 6.09
CA SER A 165 0.30 -3.85 5.29
C SER A 165 -1.06 -3.33 5.75
N LYS A 166 -1.92 -3.00 4.77
CA LYS A 166 -3.22 -2.36 5.00
C LYS A 166 -4.06 -3.09 6.06
N GLU A 167 -4.07 -4.42 6.01
CA GLU A 167 -4.82 -5.27 6.93
C GLU A 167 -4.36 -5.19 8.39
N TYR A 168 -3.12 -4.74 8.62
CA TYR A 168 -2.49 -4.65 9.94
C TYR A 168 -2.29 -3.21 10.42
N ARG A 169 -2.82 -2.22 9.72
CA ARG A 169 -2.77 -0.81 10.16
C ARG A 169 -3.66 -0.58 11.38
N LYS A 170 -3.43 0.56 12.06
CA LYS A 170 -4.14 0.98 13.28
C LYS A 170 -3.87 0.13 14.54
N HIS A 171 -2.94 -0.83 14.47
CA HIS A 171 -2.47 -1.65 15.61
C HIS A 171 -1.13 -1.16 16.18
N LYS A 172 -0.75 0.11 15.95
CA LYS A 172 0.51 0.72 16.43
C LYS A 172 1.79 0.01 15.97
N ILE A 173 1.72 -0.81 14.92
CA ILE A 173 2.88 -1.54 14.36
C ILE A 173 3.97 -0.56 13.89
N GLY A 174 3.58 0.51 13.17
CA GLY A 174 4.53 1.55 12.75
C GLY A 174 5.27 2.18 13.93
N THR A 175 4.57 2.46 15.03
CA THR A 175 5.17 2.99 16.26
C THR A 175 6.17 2.01 16.86
N LYS A 176 5.87 0.71 16.88
CA LYS A 176 6.79 -0.32 17.37
C LYS A 176 8.06 -0.43 16.51
N LEU A 177 7.91 -0.36 15.18
CA LEU A 177 9.03 -0.32 14.24
C LEU A 177 9.92 0.91 14.45
N ILE A 178 9.32 2.10 14.60
CA ILE A 178 10.04 3.34 14.90
C ILE A 178 10.82 3.19 16.21
N LYS A 179 10.20 2.63 17.26
CA LYS A 179 10.86 2.41 18.53
C LYS A 179 12.07 1.48 18.45
N ALA A 180 12.00 0.45 17.59
CA ALA A 180 13.14 -0.43 17.35
C ALA A 180 14.32 0.31 16.71
N VAL A 181 14.05 1.21 15.74
CA VAL A 181 15.10 2.05 15.14
C VAL A 181 15.62 3.09 16.12
N GLU A 182 14.77 3.71 16.96
CA GLU A 182 15.23 4.61 18.02
C GLU A 182 16.19 3.91 18.97
N ASN A 183 15.86 2.71 19.42
CA ASN A 183 16.72 1.92 20.31
C ASN A 183 18.05 1.56 19.62
N TRP A 184 18.02 1.19 18.33
CA TRP A 184 19.24 0.97 17.56
C TRP A 184 20.09 2.24 17.46
N ALA A 185 19.50 3.37 17.07
CA ALA A 185 20.21 4.65 16.96
C ALA A 185 20.92 5.01 18.29
N LEU A 186 20.21 4.91 19.41
CA LEU A 186 20.78 5.15 20.74
C LEU A 186 21.92 4.17 21.07
N SER A 187 21.79 2.90 20.69
CA SER A 187 22.83 1.88 20.93
C SER A 187 24.15 2.15 20.18
N ILE A 188 24.10 2.93 19.11
CA ILE A 188 25.27 3.36 18.34
C ILE A 188 25.68 4.82 18.61
N GLY A 189 25.10 5.44 19.67
CA GLY A 189 25.44 6.80 20.11
C GLY A 189 24.76 7.92 19.30
N ILE A 190 23.80 7.62 18.43
CA ILE A 190 23.07 8.60 17.62
C ILE A 190 21.72 8.93 18.27
N ASN A 191 21.48 10.21 18.54
CA ASN A 191 20.25 10.70 19.18
C ASN A 191 19.35 11.54 18.25
N LYS A 192 19.67 11.57 16.95
CA LYS A 192 18.92 12.33 15.92
C LYS A 192 18.35 11.38 14.88
N ILE A 193 17.08 11.53 14.57
CA ILE A 193 16.40 10.76 13.51
C ILE A 193 15.76 11.73 12.53
N ARG A 194 15.86 11.42 11.24
CA ARG A 194 15.19 12.15 10.17
C ARG A 194 14.18 11.23 9.48
N VAL A 195 12.95 11.75 9.37
CA VAL A 195 11.88 11.10 8.62
C VAL A 195 11.55 11.97 7.43
N ASN A 196 11.60 11.40 6.22
CA ASN A 196 11.20 12.06 5.00
C ASN A 196 9.76 11.66 4.68
N SER A 197 8.84 12.63 4.66
CA SER A 197 7.45 12.43 4.24
C SER A 197 7.25 13.01 2.84
N GLY A 198 6.69 12.22 1.92
CA GLY A 198 6.31 12.72 0.60
C GLY A 198 5.13 13.68 0.69
N TYR A 199 5.15 14.77 -0.07
CA TYR A 199 4.14 15.85 -0.06
C TYR A 199 2.73 15.36 -0.43
N SER A 200 2.61 14.23 -1.14
CA SER A 200 1.35 13.65 -1.60
C SER A 200 0.68 12.71 -0.60
N ARG A 201 1.34 12.40 0.52
CA ARG A 201 0.78 11.52 1.56
C ARG A 201 0.04 12.39 2.58
N LYS A 202 -1.20 12.77 2.25
CA LYS A 202 -2.16 13.23 3.25
C LYS A 202 -2.77 11.98 3.88
N GLU A 203 -2.52 11.77 5.16
CA GLU A 203 -3.29 10.82 5.96
C GLU A 203 -4.73 11.31 6.13
#